data_2c316ee67941bf0437b1abfba5cafd28
#
_entry.id   2c316ee67941bf0437b1abfba5cafd28
#
_cell.length_a   1.000
_cell.length_b   1.000
_cell.length_c   1.000
_cell.angle_alpha   90.00
_cell.angle_beta   90.00
_cell.angle_gamma   90.00
#
_symmetry.space_group_name_H-M   'P 1'
#
loop_
_entity.id
_entity.type
_entity.pdbx_description
1 polymer ?
#
loop_
_entity_poly.entity_id
_entity_poly.type
_entity_poly.pdbx_seq_one_letter_code
_entity_poly.pdbx_strand_id
1 'polypeptide(L)'
;VDDIQDISSGSLASTLSGLANGISVNGGDTRPGQNATITIRQNGELEEMGGTNLQPLYVIDGYIYPTEVKVGSTYTNLGAEAFNNLDPSVVESISILKDASAAVYGARAANGVILVTTKKGKLGAPKISYNGTFGITDEVSRPKMLNAYEYGKLWNAVRMADPTETSIDPLRAVFQQDELTAMKSLHYDLLDKYWESALTQQHSVNLSGATEKASYFAGISYFDQDGNLGKLDYNRWNYRAGVDVKISKWIKANVQVSGDYGKKNTPLNQVGGSSAEKDYNTLLTHPYYIPEYVGEYAVAAYGPTNSSVSNIQNYNFNVLQNNGDYKRNMTSNMNINAGLEYDFGWNKCCLLYTSDAADE
;
A
#
# COMPACT_ATOMS: atom_id res chain seq x y z
N VAL A 1 -19.53 -7.42 -4.50
CA VAL A 1 -19.07 -6.86 -3.21
C VAL A 1 -18.66 -7.97 -2.25
N ASP A 2 -19.40 -9.08 -2.23
CA ASP A 2 -19.08 -10.21 -1.34
C ASP A 2 -17.67 -10.75 -1.63
N ASP A 3 -17.28 -10.84 -2.89
CA ASP A 3 -15.93 -11.26 -3.30
C ASP A 3 -14.79 -10.35 -2.77
N ILE A 4 -15.11 -9.09 -2.46
CA ILE A 4 -14.13 -8.11 -1.96
C ILE A 4 -13.92 -8.26 -0.44
N GLN A 5 -14.95 -8.71 0.30
CA GLN A 5 -14.90 -8.82 1.75
C GLN A 5 -14.02 -9.97 2.23
N ASP A 6 -13.80 -10.97 1.38
CA ASP A 6 -12.99 -12.15 1.69
C ASP A 6 -11.48 -11.94 1.43
N ILE A 7 -11.13 -10.78 0.84
CA ILE A 7 -9.74 -10.45 0.53
C ILE A 7 -9.15 -9.59 1.65
N SER A 8 -8.20 -10.15 2.39
CA SER A 8 -7.43 -9.40 3.39
C SER A 8 -6.39 -8.51 2.69
N SER A 9 -6.72 -7.23 2.52
CA SER A 9 -5.81 -6.26 1.89
C SER A 9 -5.87 -4.91 2.60
N GLY A 10 -4.73 -4.26 2.74
CA GLY A 10 -4.62 -2.91 3.30
C GLY A 10 -5.23 -1.82 2.41
N SER A 11 -5.50 -2.13 1.15
CA SER A 11 -5.99 -1.20 0.13
C SER A 11 -7.24 -1.75 -0.55
N LEU A 12 -8.37 -1.03 -0.44
CA LEU A 12 -9.61 -1.42 -1.14
C LEU A 12 -9.42 -1.42 -2.67
N ALA A 13 -8.56 -0.55 -3.20
CA ALA A 13 -8.27 -0.52 -4.63
C ALA A 13 -7.62 -1.81 -5.12
N SER A 14 -6.73 -2.42 -4.34
CA SER A 14 -6.06 -3.67 -4.72
C SER A 14 -7.05 -4.84 -4.81
N THR A 15 -8.11 -4.85 -3.99
CA THR A 15 -9.14 -5.89 -4.06
C THR A 15 -9.99 -5.83 -5.33
N LEU A 16 -10.00 -4.70 -6.04
CA LEU A 16 -10.69 -4.55 -7.32
C LEU A 16 -9.88 -5.07 -8.51
N SER A 17 -8.63 -5.41 -8.31
CA SER A 17 -7.77 -5.94 -9.38
C SER A 17 -8.37 -7.25 -9.93
N GLY A 18 -8.62 -7.27 -11.23
CA GLY A 18 -9.22 -8.41 -11.92
C GLY A 18 -10.75 -8.57 -11.74
N LEU A 19 -11.39 -7.84 -10.82
CA LEU A 19 -12.84 -7.93 -10.60
C LEU A 19 -13.62 -6.91 -11.42
N ALA A 20 -13.02 -5.79 -11.78
CA ALA A 20 -13.70 -4.72 -12.51
C ALA A 20 -13.13 -4.53 -13.92
N ASN A 21 -13.98 -4.58 -14.93
CA ASN A 21 -13.58 -4.40 -16.31
C ASN A 21 -13.25 -2.94 -16.64
N GLY A 22 -12.12 -2.72 -17.32
CA GLY A 22 -11.72 -1.42 -17.88
C GLY A 22 -11.17 -0.45 -16.83
N ILE A 23 -10.60 -0.97 -15.77
CA ILE A 23 -9.70 -0.28 -14.87
C ILE A 23 -8.35 -0.98 -14.87
N SER A 24 -7.30 -0.21 -14.64
CA SER A 24 -5.97 -0.71 -14.30
C SER A 24 -5.69 -0.37 -12.85
N VAL A 25 -5.28 -1.37 -12.07
CA VAL A 25 -4.89 -1.21 -10.68
C VAL A 25 -3.39 -1.42 -10.60
N ASN A 26 -2.65 -0.39 -10.23
CA ASN A 26 -1.20 -0.40 -10.15
C ASN A 26 -0.74 -0.16 -8.71
N GLY A 27 0.30 -0.84 -8.27
CA GLY A 27 0.76 -0.78 -6.89
C GLY A 27 -0.19 -1.53 -5.94
N GLY A 28 -0.15 -1.20 -4.65
CA GLY A 28 -0.93 -1.91 -3.65
C GLY A 28 -0.49 -3.36 -3.53
N ASP A 29 0.80 -3.58 -3.72
CA ASP A 29 1.41 -4.87 -3.45
C ASP A 29 1.21 -5.27 -1.98
N THR A 30 1.62 -6.46 -1.64
CA THR A 30 1.44 -7.02 -0.30
C THR A 30 2.27 -6.34 0.79
N ARG A 31 3.01 -5.26 0.45
CA ARG A 31 3.81 -4.51 1.42
C ARG A 31 2.95 -3.68 2.37
N PRO A 32 3.27 -3.67 3.66
CA PRO A 32 2.51 -2.95 4.66
C PRO A 32 2.30 -1.47 4.35
N GLY A 33 1.02 -1.05 4.40
CA GLY A 33 0.61 0.34 4.19
C GLY A 33 0.94 0.90 2.81
N GLN A 34 0.90 0.06 1.78
CA GLN A 34 1.05 0.47 0.38
C GLN A 34 -0.33 0.57 -0.28
N ASN A 35 -0.66 1.77 -0.76
CA ASN A 35 -1.91 2.01 -1.45
C ASN A 35 -1.79 1.71 -2.94
N ALA A 36 -2.83 1.09 -3.50
CA ALA A 36 -2.95 0.92 -4.93
C ALA A 36 -3.50 2.19 -5.60
N THR A 37 -3.10 2.40 -6.84
CA THR A 37 -3.59 3.49 -7.69
C THR A 37 -4.50 2.91 -8.76
N ILE A 38 -5.70 3.48 -8.92
CA ILE A 38 -6.64 3.08 -9.95
C ILE A 38 -6.54 4.08 -11.11
N THR A 39 -6.39 3.55 -12.32
CA THR A 39 -6.52 4.29 -13.58
C THR A 39 -7.66 3.70 -14.41
N ILE A 40 -8.58 4.54 -14.89
CA ILE A 40 -9.72 4.10 -15.72
C ILE A 40 -9.37 4.17 -17.19
N ARG A 41 -8.49 5.09 -17.57
CA ARG A 41 -7.97 5.26 -18.93
C ARG A 41 -6.46 5.47 -18.89
N GLN A 42 -5.72 4.67 -19.63
CA GLN A 42 -4.30 4.91 -19.85
C GLN A 42 -4.14 5.94 -20.98
N ASN A 43 -3.93 7.19 -20.64
CA ASN A 43 -3.48 8.21 -21.58
C ASN A 43 -1.99 8.49 -21.29
N GLY A 44 -1.12 7.59 -21.72
CA GLY A 44 0.34 7.73 -21.54
C GLY A 44 0.92 9.03 -22.13
N GLU A 45 0.29 9.58 -23.17
CA GLU A 45 0.74 10.83 -23.80
C GLU A 45 0.53 12.08 -22.93
N LEU A 46 -0.46 12.07 -22.01
CA LEU A 46 -0.70 13.21 -21.10
C LEU A 46 0.26 13.24 -19.92
N GLU A 47 0.79 12.09 -19.54
CA GLU A 47 1.80 11.98 -18.46
C GLU A 47 3.16 12.52 -18.92
N GLU A 48 3.56 12.24 -20.16
CA GLU A 48 4.77 12.81 -20.77
C GLU A 48 4.70 14.34 -20.97
N MET A 49 3.50 14.90 -21.12
CA MET A 49 3.29 16.35 -21.26
C MET A 49 3.20 17.10 -19.93
N GLY A 50 3.49 16.44 -18.78
CA GLY A 50 3.41 17.03 -17.46
C GLY A 50 1.97 17.23 -16.96
N GLY A 51 1.01 16.51 -17.52
CA GLY A 51 -0.37 16.47 -17.07
C GLY A 51 -0.45 15.80 -15.72
N THR A 52 -0.81 16.57 -14.71
CA THR A 52 -0.96 16.11 -13.34
C THR A 52 -2.24 15.31 -13.16
N ASN A 53 -2.11 14.15 -12.54
CA ASN A 53 -3.20 13.36 -11.93
C ASN A 53 -4.15 12.65 -12.90
N LEU A 54 -3.75 11.49 -13.40
CA LEU A 54 -4.59 10.57 -14.19
C LEU A 54 -5.58 9.75 -13.32
N GLN A 55 -5.67 10.04 -12.03
CA GLN A 55 -6.55 9.32 -11.13
C GLN A 55 -8.02 9.73 -11.30
N PRO A 56 -8.96 8.79 -11.12
CA PRO A 56 -10.37 9.09 -11.17
C PRO A 56 -10.83 9.99 -10.02
N LEU A 57 -11.99 10.62 -10.19
CA LEU A 57 -12.67 11.31 -9.11
C LEU A 57 -13.33 10.30 -8.17
N TYR A 58 -13.15 10.44 -6.87
CA TYR A 58 -13.77 9.58 -5.87
C TYR A 58 -14.98 10.26 -5.25
N VAL A 59 -16.11 9.55 -5.26
CA VAL A 59 -17.37 10.00 -4.66
C VAL A 59 -17.84 8.92 -3.69
N ILE A 60 -17.85 9.23 -2.40
CA ILE A 60 -18.27 8.30 -1.34
C ILE A 60 -19.52 8.84 -0.69
N ASP A 61 -20.61 8.09 -0.75
CA ASP A 61 -21.95 8.48 -0.24
C ASP A 61 -22.46 9.84 -0.75
N GLY A 62 -22.11 10.19 -1.98
CA GLY A 62 -22.47 11.47 -2.62
C GLY A 62 -21.53 12.63 -2.33
N TYR A 63 -20.54 12.44 -1.46
CA TYR A 63 -19.51 13.43 -1.21
C TYR A 63 -18.35 13.28 -2.23
N ILE A 64 -18.01 14.40 -2.88
CA ILE A 64 -16.93 14.47 -3.88
C ILE A 64 -15.63 14.82 -3.14
N TYR A 65 -14.70 13.87 -3.10
CA TYR A 65 -13.42 14.09 -2.46
C TYR A 65 -12.47 14.92 -3.34
N PRO A 66 -11.63 15.77 -2.72
CA PRO A 66 -10.61 16.51 -3.45
C PRO A 66 -9.58 15.56 -4.07
N THR A 67 -9.23 15.81 -5.34
CA THR A 67 -8.23 15.02 -6.07
C THR A 67 -6.80 15.56 -5.93
N GLU A 68 -6.66 16.83 -5.59
CA GLU A 68 -5.36 17.49 -5.45
C GLU A 68 -5.37 18.40 -4.23
N VAL A 69 -4.77 17.94 -3.16
CA VAL A 69 -4.51 18.75 -1.97
C VAL A 69 -3.00 18.81 -1.76
N LYS A 70 -2.51 20.02 -1.56
CA LYS A 70 -1.09 20.24 -1.30
C LYS A 70 -0.84 20.04 0.19
N VAL A 71 -0.15 18.97 0.54
CA VAL A 71 0.31 18.70 1.89
C VAL A 71 1.84 18.86 1.91
N GLY A 72 2.31 19.92 2.59
CA GLY A 72 3.74 20.27 2.56
C GLY A 72 4.24 20.58 1.15
N SER A 73 5.19 19.79 0.65
CA SER A 73 5.76 19.91 -0.71
C SER A 73 5.14 18.95 -1.73
N THR A 74 4.22 18.07 -1.31
CA THR A 74 3.66 17.00 -2.15
C THR A 74 2.17 17.22 -2.41
N TYR A 75 1.71 16.86 -3.61
CA TYR A 75 0.29 16.81 -3.90
C TYR A 75 -0.24 15.41 -3.56
N THR A 76 -1.33 15.37 -2.80
CA THR A 76 -1.97 14.13 -2.35
C THR A 76 -3.40 14.06 -2.87
N ASN A 77 -3.82 12.90 -3.33
CA ASN A 77 -5.20 12.64 -3.69
C ASN A 77 -5.94 12.07 -2.48
N LEU A 78 -6.60 12.95 -1.72
CA LEU A 78 -7.37 12.56 -0.53
C LEU A 78 -8.51 11.59 -0.86
N GLY A 79 -9.09 11.68 -2.06
CA GLY A 79 -10.12 10.75 -2.49
C GLY A 79 -9.59 9.34 -2.67
N ALA A 80 -8.38 9.20 -3.24
CA ALA A 80 -7.72 7.91 -3.38
C ALA A 80 -7.35 7.32 -2.00
N GLU A 81 -6.86 8.14 -1.08
CA GLU A 81 -6.55 7.71 0.28
C GLU A 81 -7.81 7.27 1.03
N ALA A 82 -8.86 8.08 1.02
CA ALA A 82 -10.14 7.75 1.66
C ALA A 82 -10.74 6.45 1.10
N PHE A 83 -10.63 6.25 -0.23
CA PHE A 83 -11.09 5.02 -0.88
C PHE A 83 -10.24 3.81 -0.49
N ASN A 84 -8.90 3.92 -0.54
CA ASN A 84 -8.00 2.83 -0.16
C ASN A 84 -8.13 2.43 1.31
N ASN A 85 -8.41 3.40 2.17
CA ASN A 85 -8.55 3.20 3.61
C ASN A 85 -9.94 2.70 4.02
N LEU A 86 -10.92 2.69 3.10
CA LEU A 86 -12.27 2.25 3.43
C LEU A 86 -12.30 0.74 3.71
N ASP A 87 -12.97 0.37 4.79
CA ASP A 87 -13.18 -1.04 5.14
C ASP A 87 -14.14 -1.71 4.14
N PRO A 88 -13.76 -2.83 3.50
CA PRO A 88 -14.65 -3.54 2.57
C PRO A 88 -15.99 -3.96 3.19
N SER A 89 -16.04 -4.23 4.51
CA SER A 89 -17.25 -4.69 5.19
C SER A 89 -18.37 -3.64 5.23
N VAL A 90 -18.02 -2.34 5.14
CA VAL A 90 -18.99 -1.24 5.14
C VAL A 90 -19.48 -0.88 3.74
N VAL A 91 -18.89 -1.43 2.69
CA VAL A 91 -19.25 -1.12 1.31
C VAL A 91 -20.52 -1.87 0.91
N GLU A 92 -21.49 -1.16 0.36
CA GLU A 92 -22.71 -1.74 -0.26
C GLU A 92 -22.52 -1.94 -1.77
N SER A 93 -21.98 -0.91 -2.46
CA SER A 93 -21.71 -1.00 -3.89
C SER A 93 -20.58 -0.08 -4.32
N ILE A 94 -19.88 -0.49 -5.38
CA ILE A 94 -18.88 0.33 -6.09
C ILE A 94 -19.30 0.38 -7.55
N SER A 95 -19.45 1.58 -8.08
CA SER A 95 -19.78 1.82 -9.49
C SER A 95 -18.70 2.67 -10.15
N ILE A 96 -18.24 2.23 -11.32
CA ILE A 96 -17.21 2.91 -12.08
C ILE A 96 -17.87 3.61 -13.26
N LEU A 97 -17.92 4.94 -13.20
CA LEU A 97 -18.53 5.76 -14.23
C LEU A 97 -17.46 6.20 -15.23
N LYS A 98 -17.76 5.98 -16.52
CA LYS A 98 -16.88 6.30 -17.64
C LYS A 98 -17.64 7.15 -18.65
N ASP A 99 -16.90 7.90 -19.45
CA ASP A 99 -17.45 8.63 -20.58
C ASP A 99 -18.64 9.56 -20.20
N ALA A 100 -19.73 9.47 -20.93
CA ALA A 100 -20.90 10.32 -20.72
C ALA A 100 -21.51 10.20 -19.31
N SER A 101 -21.41 9.03 -18.66
CA SER A 101 -21.92 8.83 -17.30
C SER A 101 -21.14 9.62 -16.23
N ALA A 102 -19.85 9.89 -16.50
CA ALA A 102 -19.01 10.68 -15.61
C ALA A 102 -19.25 12.21 -15.79
N ALA A 103 -19.81 12.64 -16.93
CA ALA A 103 -20.00 14.06 -17.25
C ALA A 103 -20.88 14.82 -16.24
N VAL A 104 -21.75 14.10 -15.53
CA VAL A 104 -22.59 14.68 -14.45
C VAL A 104 -21.76 15.34 -13.35
N TYR A 105 -20.52 14.86 -13.15
CA TYR A 105 -19.59 15.37 -12.13
C TYR A 105 -18.66 16.49 -12.67
N GLY A 106 -18.88 16.94 -13.91
CA GLY A 106 -18.16 18.05 -14.53
C GLY A 106 -16.74 17.72 -14.99
N ALA A 107 -15.94 18.74 -15.26
CA ALA A 107 -14.59 18.60 -15.83
C ALA A 107 -13.62 17.77 -14.96
N ARG A 108 -13.79 17.78 -13.64
CA ARG A 108 -12.98 16.99 -12.71
C ARG A 108 -13.13 15.47 -12.90
N ALA A 109 -14.19 15.04 -13.59
CA ALA A 109 -14.47 13.65 -13.88
C ALA A 109 -13.93 13.16 -15.23
N ALA A 110 -13.06 13.94 -15.89
CA ALA A 110 -12.49 13.59 -17.20
C ALA A 110 -11.79 12.23 -17.21
N ASN A 111 -11.17 11.85 -16.08
CA ASN A 111 -10.50 10.56 -15.90
C ASN A 111 -11.45 9.45 -15.35
N GLY A 112 -12.77 9.69 -15.35
CA GLY A 112 -13.77 8.80 -14.78
C GLY A 112 -14.07 9.08 -13.31
N VAL A 113 -15.07 8.36 -12.78
CA VAL A 113 -15.53 8.50 -11.38
C VAL A 113 -15.67 7.13 -10.75
N ILE A 114 -15.17 6.98 -9.54
CA ILE A 114 -15.44 5.84 -8.68
C ILE A 114 -16.48 6.28 -7.65
N LEU A 115 -17.69 5.76 -7.80
CA LEU A 115 -18.80 6.01 -6.91
C LEU A 115 -18.93 4.87 -5.92
N VAL A 116 -18.78 5.16 -4.64
CA VAL A 116 -18.95 4.21 -3.54
C VAL A 116 -20.19 4.54 -2.76
N THR A 117 -21.03 3.55 -2.57
CA THR A 117 -22.17 3.61 -1.66
C THR A 117 -21.89 2.69 -0.49
N THR A 118 -22.05 3.21 0.71
CA THR A 118 -21.82 2.41 1.91
C THR A 118 -23.12 1.92 2.51
N LYS A 119 -23.04 0.82 3.27
CA LYS A 119 -24.17 0.21 3.94
C LYS A 119 -24.84 1.19 4.89
N LYS A 120 -26.16 1.35 4.74
CA LYS A 120 -27.03 2.13 5.63
C LYS A 120 -27.95 1.20 6.40
N GLY A 121 -28.54 1.71 7.47
CA GLY A 121 -29.56 0.99 8.23
C GLY A 121 -30.77 0.63 7.36
N LYS A 122 -31.23 -0.60 7.44
CA LYS A 122 -32.48 -1.08 6.82
C LYS A 122 -33.57 -1.16 7.87
N LEU A 123 -34.82 -0.90 7.45
CA LEU A 123 -35.98 -0.92 8.36
C LEU A 123 -36.06 -2.25 9.10
N GLY A 124 -36.18 -2.20 10.41
CA GLY A 124 -36.22 -3.35 11.28
C GLY A 124 -35.39 -3.20 12.55
N ALA A 125 -35.24 -4.31 13.29
CA ALA A 125 -34.42 -4.32 14.49
C ALA A 125 -32.95 -4.00 14.19
N PRO A 126 -32.21 -3.39 15.13
CA PRO A 126 -30.80 -3.16 14.98
C PRO A 126 -30.04 -4.45 14.68
N LYS A 127 -29.12 -4.39 13.72
CA LYS A 127 -28.23 -5.52 13.36
C LYS A 127 -26.82 -5.15 13.76
N ILE A 128 -26.18 -6.06 14.52
CA ILE A 128 -24.76 -6.02 14.81
C ILE A 128 -24.12 -7.12 13.97
N SER A 129 -23.06 -6.78 13.25
CA SER A 129 -22.24 -7.73 12.51
C SER A 129 -20.78 -7.59 12.90
N TYR A 130 -20.12 -8.72 13.05
CA TYR A 130 -18.67 -8.80 13.19
C TYR A 130 -18.11 -9.54 11.97
N ASN A 131 -17.05 -9.01 11.41
CA ASN A 131 -16.26 -9.67 10.37
C ASN A 131 -14.80 -9.71 10.80
N GLY A 132 -14.18 -10.88 10.72
CA GLY A 132 -12.77 -11.09 11.01
C GLY A 132 -12.10 -11.83 9.86
N THR A 133 -11.05 -11.26 9.29
CA THR A 133 -10.28 -11.84 8.18
C THR A 133 -8.83 -11.98 8.60
N PHE A 134 -8.24 -13.15 8.30
CA PHE A 134 -6.84 -13.44 8.52
C PHE A 134 -6.21 -13.87 7.20
N GLY A 135 -5.04 -13.33 6.91
CA GLY A 135 -4.27 -13.66 5.72
C GLY A 135 -2.81 -13.92 6.06
N ILE A 136 -2.18 -14.79 5.30
CA ILE A 136 -0.73 -15.00 5.33
C ILE A 136 -0.20 -14.64 3.96
N THR A 137 0.80 -13.76 3.95
CA THR A 137 1.50 -13.35 2.74
C THR A 137 2.88 -13.99 2.72
N ASP A 138 3.19 -14.68 1.65
CA ASP A 138 4.49 -15.29 1.43
C ASP A 138 4.90 -15.20 -0.03
N GLU A 139 6.15 -15.49 -0.34
CA GLU A 139 6.61 -15.51 -1.71
C GLU A 139 6.04 -16.71 -2.49
N VAL A 140 5.59 -16.45 -3.73
CA VAL A 140 5.10 -17.51 -4.62
C VAL A 140 6.24 -18.20 -5.34
N SER A 141 7.29 -17.45 -5.68
CA SER A 141 8.49 -17.97 -6.33
C SER A 141 9.67 -17.04 -6.13
N ARG A 142 10.85 -17.61 -6.05
CA ARG A 142 12.12 -16.89 -5.95
C ARG A 142 13.00 -17.24 -7.14
N PRO A 143 13.68 -16.27 -7.77
CA PRO A 143 14.70 -16.56 -8.78
C PRO A 143 15.80 -17.43 -8.20
N LYS A 144 16.19 -18.47 -8.92
CA LYS A 144 17.30 -19.33 -8.50
C LYS A 144 18.63 -18.59 -8.75
N MET A 145 19.34 -18.30 -7.69
CA MET A 145 20.68 -17.70 -7.76
C MET A 145 21.77 -18.76 -7.88
N LEU A 146 22.92 -18.36 -8.40
CA LEU A 146 24.09 -19.23 -8.45
C LEU A 146 24.60 -19.52 -7.04
N ASN A 147 24.98 -20.75 -6.76
CA ASN A 147 25.70 -21.07 -5.53
C ASN A 147 27.11 -20.44 -5.54
N ALA A 148 27.78 -20.44 -4.39
CA ALA A 148 29.09 -19.81 -4.24
C ALA A 148 30.13 -20.34 -5.27
N TYR A 149 30.19 -21.65 -5.47
CA TYR A 149 31.11 -22.27 -6.43
C TYR A 149 30.79 -21.92 -7.89
N GLU A 150 29.53 -21.98 -8.27
CA GLU A 150 29.07 -21.59 -9.62
C GLU A 150 29.35 -20.12 -9.90
N TYR A 151 29.12 -19.26 -8.91
CA TYR A 151 29.46 -17.84 -8.99
C TYR A 151 30.96 -17.63 -9.20
N GLY A 152 31.81 -18.29 -8.41
CA GLY A 152 33.26 -18.17 -8.54
C GLY A 152 33.76 -18.62 -9.91
N LYS A 153 33.19 -19.69 -10.46
CA LYS A 153 33.50 -20.15 -11.83
C LYS A 153 33.07 -19.13 -12.88
N LEU A 154 31.85 -18.61 -12.77
CA LEU A 154 31.34 -17.59 -13.70
C LEU A 154 32.21 -16.33 -13.64
N TRP A 155 32.57 -15.88 -12.43
CA TRP A 155 33.44 -14.73 -12.23
C TRP A 155 34.79 -14.93 -12.92
N ASN A 156 35.45 -16.07 -12.70
CA ASN A 156 36.72 -16.37 -13.35
C ASN A 156 36.58 -16.39 -14.87
N ALA A 157 35.53 -17.01 -15.41
CA ALA A 157 35.29 -17.05 -16.85
C ALA A 157 35.12 -15.67 -17.47
N VAL A 158 34.34 -14.77 -16.81
CA VAL A 158 34.14 -13.40 -17.27
C VAL A 158 35.45 -12.61 -17.24
N ARG A 159 36.22 -12.72 -16.15
CA ARG A 159 37.49 -12.03 -16.00
C ARG A 159 38.54 -12.50 -17.02
N MET A 160 38.61 -13.78 -17.29
CA MET A 160 39.53 -14.34 -18.29
C MET A 160 39.13 -14.01 -19.74
N ALA A 161 37.85 -13.71 -19.98
CA ALA A 161 37.36 -13.36 -21.30
C ALA A 161 37.47 -11.85 -21.62
N ASP A 162 37.76 -11.00 -20.63
CA ASP A 162 37.88 -9.54 -20.83
C ASP A 162 39.28 -9.17 -21.37
N PRO A 163 39.41 -8.79 -22.65
CA PRO A 163 40.69 -8.43 -23.22
C PRO A 163 41.23 -7.09 -22.76
N THR A 164 40.45 -6.29 -22.04
CA THR A 164 40.80 -4.91 -21.64
C THR A 164 41.52 -4.88 -20.28
N GLU A 165 41.45 -5.93 -19.49
CA GLU A 165 42.05 -6.00 -18.16
C GLU A 165 43.53 -6.49 -18.18
N THR A 166 44.38 -5.81 -18.92
CA THR A 166 45.82 -6.15 -18.99
C THR A 166 46.61 -5.71 -17.73
N SER A 167 46.02 -5.01 -16.78
CA SER A 167 46.73 -4.42 -15.63
C SER A 167 46.34 -5.00 -14.26
N ILE A 168 45.48 -5.99 -14.19
CA ILE A 168 45.06 -6.57 -12.90
C ILE A 168 45.96 -7.72 -12.53
N ASP A 169 46.52 -7.68 -11.31
CA ASP A 169 47.21 -8.82 -10.71
C ASP A 169 46.30 -10.07 -10.80
N PRO A 170 46.65 -11.09 -11.60
CA PRO A 170 45.84 -12.29 -11.79
C PRO A 170 45.50 -13.02 -10.49
N LEU A 171 46.34 -12.89 -9.46
CA LEU A 171 46.11 -13.47 -8.14
C LEU A 171 45.01 -12.81 -7.35
N ARG A 172 44.65 -11.57 -7.69
CA ARG A 172 43.57 -10.81 -7.02
C ARG A 172 42.32 -10.70 -7.87
N ALA A 173 42.38 -10.96 -9.15
CA ALA A 173 41.30 -10.82 -10.09
C ALA A 173 40.40 -12.04 -10.21
N VAL A 174 40.94 -13.23 -9.92
CA VAL A 174 40.25 -14.51 -10.06
C VAL A 174 40.38 -15.37 -8.80
N PHE A 175 39.35 -16.12 -8.51
CA PHE A 175 39.37 -17.10 -7.43
C PHE A 175 40.35 -18.25 -7.75
N GLN A 176 41.21 -18.57 -6.82
CA GLN A 176 42.15 -19.66 -6.95
C GLN A 176 41.44 -21.01 -6.74
N GLN A 177 42.10 -22.12 -7.10
CA GLN A 177 41.50 -23.44 -7.07
C GLN A 177 41.16 -23.92 -5.65
N ASP A 178 41.91 -23.54 -4.65
CA ASP A 178 41.65 -23.78 -3.23
C ASP A 178 40.45 -22.98 -2.73
N GLU A 179 40.35 -21.69 -3.12
CA GLU A 179 39.21 -20.86 -2.84
C GLU A 179 37.93 -21.41 -3.47
N LEU A 180 37.95 -21.77 -4.76
CA LEU A 180 36.82 -22.41 -5.43
C LEU A 180 36.41 -23.73 -4.74
N THR A 181 37.39 -24.47 -4.21
CA THR A 181 37.10 -25.71 -3.47
C THR A 181 36.44 -25.42 -2.15
N ALA A 182 36.88 -24.39 -1.41
CA ALA A 182 36.25 -23.95 -0.18
C ALA A 182 34.81 -23.43 -0.42
N MET A 183 34.59 -22.72 -1.54
CA MET A 183 33.27 -22.20 -1.91
C MET A 183 32.20 -23.28 -2.11
N LYS A 184 32.58 -24.54 -2.35
CA LYS A 184 31.59 -25.64 -2.44
C LYS A 184 30.82 -25.89 -1.15
N SER A 185 31.41 -25.55 -0.02
CA SER A 185 30.81 -25.72 1.32
C SER A 185 30.16 -24.45 1.86
N LEU A 186 30.29 -23.31 1.17
CA LEU A 186 29.72 -22.04 1.60
C LEU A 186 28.34 -21.85 1.01
N HIS A 187 27.41 -21.50 1.89
CA HIS A 187 26.03 -21.21 1.50
C HIS A 187 25.39 -20.19 2.46
N TYR A 188 25.64 -18.91 2.22
CA TYR A 188 25.10 -17.82 3.01
C TYR A 188 23.97 -17.14 2.25
N ASP A 189 22.77 -17.73 2.27
CA ASP A 189 21.56 -17.13 1.73
C ASP A 189 20.94 -16.18 2.76
N LEU A 190 21.23 -14.90 2.62
CA LEU A 190 20.72 -13.89 3.56
C LEU A 190 19.25 -13.60 3.34
N LEU A 191 18.75 -13.74 2.11
CA LEU A 191 17.33 -13.54 1.88
C LEU A 191 16.50 -14.63 2.54
N ASP A 192 16.92 -15.89 2.41
CA ASP A 192 16.25 -17.02 3.07
C ASP A 192 16.28 -16.90 4.60
N LYS A 193 17.39 -16.38 5.12
CA LYS A 193 17.56 -16.17 6.56
C LYS A 193 16.60 -15.13 7.16
N TYR A 194 16.29 -14.07 6.40
CA TYR A 194 15.54 -12.91 6.89
C TYR A 194 14.11 -12.79 6.35
N TRP A 195 13.76 -13.65 5.40
CA TRP A 195 12.41 -13.70 4.89
C TRP A 195 11.49 -14.42 5.85
N GLU A 196 10.38 -13.80 6.22
CA GLU A 196 9.38 -14.38 7.10
C GLU A 196 8.00 -14.29 6.44
N SER A 197 7.16 -15.30 6.64
CA SER A 197 5.75 -15.22 6.25
C SER A 197 5.06 -14.15 7.07
N ALA A 198 4.40 -13.20 6.42
CA ALA A 198 3.77 -12.06 7.06
C ALA A 198 2.30 -12.31 7.36
N LEU A 199 1.86 -11.96 8.57
CA LEU A 199 0.47 -12.04 8.99
C LEU A 199 -0.25 -10.74 8.66
N THR A 200 -1.47 -10.88 8.14
CA THR A 200 -2.42 -9.77 7.99
C THR A 200 -3.70 -10.14 8.70
N GLN A 201 -4.24 -9.22 9.48
CA GLN A 201 -5.51 -9.42 10.17
C GLN A 201 -6.39 -8.17 10.07
N GLN A 202 -7.69 -8.40 9.94
CA GLN A 202 -8.69 -7.34 9.91
C GLN A 202 -9.88 -7.75 10.76
N HIS A 203 -10.33 -6.84 11.60
CA HIS A 203 -11.49 -7.02 12.45
C HIS A 203 -12.43 -5.84 12.29
N SER A 204 -13.71 -6.08 12.03
CA SER A 204 -14.70 -5.02 11.93
C SER A 204 -15.97 -5.35 12.70
N VAL A 205 -16.51 -4.34 13.37
CA VAL A 205 -17.79 -4.39 14.06
C VAL A 205 -18.68 -3.32 13.48
N ASN A 206 -19.84 -3.68 12.98
CA ASN A 206 -20.79 -2.77 12.38
C ASN A 206 -22.16 -2.91 13.05
N LEU A 207 -22.77 -1.78 13.37
CA LEU A 207 -24.14 -1.63 13.87
C LEU A 207 -24.95 -0.85 12.84
N SER A 208 -26.10 -1.34 12.45
CA SER A 208 -27.02 -0.60 11.58
C SER A 208 -28.46 -0.91 11.90
N GLY A 209 -29.33 0.06 11.68
CA GLY A 209 -30.77 -0.10 11.87
C GLY A 209 -31.54 1.10 11.32
N ALA A 210 -32.82 0.92 11.11
CA ALA A 210 -33.68 2.01 10.73
C ALA A 210 -35.10 1.85 11.29
N THR A 211 -35.73 3.01 11.53
CA THR A 211 -37.14 3.17 11.79
C THR A 211 -37.78 3.87 10.59
N GLU A 212 -39.10 4.11 10.60
CA GLU A 212 -39.75 4.88 9.54
C GLU A 212 -39.24 6.34 9.44
N LYS A 213 -38.70 6.88 10.53
CA LYS A 213 -38.28 8.28 10.63
C LYS A 213 -36.76 8.47 10.62
N ALA A 214 -35.99 7.44 10.98
CA ALA A 214 -34.53 7.58 11.08
C ALA A 214 -33.83 6.30 10.68
N SER A 215 -32.71 6.40 9.96
CA SER A 215 -31.76 5.35 9.79
C SER A 215 -30.43 5.71 10.40
N TYR A 216 -29.71 4.75 10.95
CA TYR A 216 -28.44 4.96 11.62
C TYR A 216 -27.49 3.81 11.33
N PHE A 217 -26.21 4.14 11.35
CA PHE A 217 -25.14 3.17 11.27
C PHE A 217 -23.95 3.65 12.12
N ALA A 218 -23.19 2.69 12.61
CA ALA A 218 -21.90 2.91 13.25
C ALA A 218 -21.00 1.72 12.94
N GLY A 219 -19.73 1.96 12.69
CA GLY A 219 -18.75 0.92 12.43
C GLY A 219 -17.38 1.33 12.94
N ILE A 220 -16.64 0.35 13.40
CA ILE A 220 -15.23 0.47 13.75
C ILE A 220 -14.51 -0.74 13.19
N SER A 221 -13.33 -0.53 12.61
CA SER A 221 -12.47 -1.62 12.17
C SER A 221 -11.01 -1.36 12.51
N TYR A 222 -10.31 -2.45 12.72
CA TYR A 222 -8.88 -2.52 12.94
C TYR A 222 -8.24 -3.40 11.86
N PHE A 223 -7.21 -2.88 11.24
CA PHE A 223 -6.38 -3.58 10.26
C PHE A 223 -4.94 -3.58 10.76
N ASP A 224 -4.28 -4.73 10.65
CA ASP A 224 -2.90 -4.92 11.03
C ASP A 224 -2.19 -5.80 10.01
N GLN A 225 -1.00 -5.40 9.59
CA GLN A 225 -0.24 -6.07 8.55
C GLN A 225 1.25 -6.00 8.86
N ASP A 226 1.86 -7.17 8.98
CA ASP A 226 3.30 -7.33 9.10
C ASP A 226 3.97 -7.35 7.72
N GLY A 227 5.26 -7.04 7.68
CA GLY A 227 6.09 -7.18 6.48
C GLY A 227 6.87 -8.48 6.45
N ASN A 228 7.16 -8.98 5.26
CA ASN A 228 7.94 -10.21 5.06
C ASN A 228 9.44 -10.01 5.31
N LEU A 229 9.92 -8.78 5.30
CA LEU A 229 11.35 -8.48 5.39
C LEU A 229 11.62 -7.34 6.36
N GLY A 230 12.31 -7.64 7.45
CA GLY A 230 12.69 -6.67 8.45
C GLY A 230 11.52 -6.13 9.28
N LYS A 231 11.80 -5.05 10.03
CA LYS A 231 10.83 -4.43 10.94
C LYS A 231 9.91 -3.44 10.21
N LEU A 232 9.05 -3.96 9.37
CA LEU A 232 8.05 -3.20 8.63
C LEU A 232 6.67 -3.64 9.10
N ASP A 233 5.89 -2.73 9.65
CA ASP A 233 4.52 -2.98 10.08
C ASP A 233 3.60 -1.80 9.75
N TYR A 234 2.34 -2.10 9.56
CA TYR A 234 1.29 -1.13 9.34
C TYR A 234 0.03 -1.51 10.07
N ASN A 235 -0.49 -0.59 10.87
CA ASN A 235 -1.81 -0.75 11.48
C ASN A 235 -2.69 0.47 11.24
N ARG A 236 -4.02 0.22 11.15
CA ARG A 236 -5.00 1.26 10.88
C ARG A 236 -6.30 0.99 11.62
N TRP A 237 -6.81 2.03 12.25
CA TRP A 237 -8.17 2.11 12.75
C TRP A 237 -9.04 2.89 11.80
N ASN A 238 -10.22 2.37 11.48
CA ASN A 238 -11.24 3.12 10.76
C ASN A 238 -12.47 3.25 11.66
N TYR A 239 -13.12 4.38 11.58
CA TYR A 239 -14.37 4.62 12.28
C TYR A 239 -15.35 5.32 11.37
N ARG A 240 -16.64 5.01 11.54
CA ARG A 240 -17.71 5.60 10.77
C ARG A 240 -19.00 5.55 11.57
N ALA A 241 -19.73 6.67 11.60
CA ALA A 241 -21.05 6.74 12.18
C ALA A 241 -21.89 7.74 11.41
N GLY A 242 -23.18 7.51 11.33
CA GLY A 242 -24.09 8.46 10.70
C GLY A 242 -25.53 8.18 11.03
N VAL A 243 -26.32 9.22 10.84
CA VAL A 243 -27.76 9.21 11.04
C VAL A 243 -28.44 10.03 9.94
N ASP A 244 -29.47 9.45 9.34
CA ASP A 244 -30.39 10.11 8.42
C ASP A 244 -31.75 10.22 9.10
N VAL A 245 -32.33 11.44 9.23
CA VAL A 245 -33.57 11.68 9.94
C VAL A 245 -34.58 12.40 9.03
N LYS A 246 -35.79 11.87 8.96
CA LYS A 246 -36.96 12.54 8.38
C LYS A 246 -37.65 13.36 9.47
N ILE A 247 -37.31 14.65 9.58
CA ILE A 247 -37.86 15.55 10.60
C ILE A 247 -39.32 15.79 10.33
N SER A 248 -39.68 15.98 9.06
CA SER A 248 -41.04 16.16 8.60
C SER A 248 -41.25 15.60 7.20
N LYS A 249 -42.46 15.76 6.63
CA LYS A 249 -42.70 15.43 5.21
C LYS A 249 -41.83 16.24 4.25
N TRP A 250 -41.38 17.38 4.69
CA TRP A 250 -40.68 18.39 3.89
C TRP A 250 -39.19 18.51 4.23
N ILE A 251 -38.76 17.99 5.40
CA ILE A 251 -37.41 18.21 5.92
C ILE A 251 -36.75 16.87 6.21
N LYS A 252 -35.59 16.64 5.59
CA LYS A 252 -34.67 15.57 5.93
C LYS A 252 -33.32 16.13 6.31
N ALA A 253 -32.72 15.57 7.32
CA ALA A 253 -31.36 15.89 7.75
C ALA A 253 -30.51 14.63 7.79
N ASN A 254 -29.26 14.76 7.42
CA ASN A 254 -28.26 13.72 7.57
C ASN A 254 -26.99 14.28 8.19
N VAL A 255 -26.38 13.49 9.03
CA VAL A 255 -25.06 13.78 9.60
C VAL A 255 -24.25 12.49 9.56
N GLN A 256 -23.04 12.59 9.08
CA GLN A 256 -22.09 11.49 9.00
C GLN A 256 -20.71 11.95 9.44
N VAL A 257 -20.06 11.12 10.26
CA VAL A 257 -18.65 11.26 10.64
C VAL A 257 -17.93 10.01 10.20
N SER A 258 -16.80 10.15 9.56
CA SER A 258 -15.92 9.04 9.18
C SER A 258 -14.47 9.46 9.26
N GLY A 259 -13.58 8.50 9.49
CA GLY A 259 -12.15 8.78 9.47
C GLY A 259 -11.32 7.53 9.67
N ASP A 260 -10.03 7.73 9.54
CA ASP A 260 -9.02 6.70 9.78
C ASP A 260 -7.82 7.26 10.55
N TYR A 261 -7.17 6.38 11.26
CA TYR A 261 -5.91 6.63 11.93
C TYR A 261 -4.95 5.48 11.60
N GLY A 262 -3.94 5.77 10.79
CA GLY A 262 -2.94 4.82 10.33
C GLY A 262 -1.57 5.08 10.94
N LYS A 263 -0.83 4.01 11.19
CA LYS A 263 0.53 4.05 11.69
C LYS A 263 1.39 3.03 10.93
N LYS A 264 2.44 3.52 10.29
CA LYS A 264 3.43 2.72 9.56
C LYS A 264 4.79 2.89 10.19
N ASN A 265 5.41 1.80 10.63
CA ASN A 265 6.79 1.79 11.06
C ASN A 265 7.67 1.20 9.95
N THR A 266 8.79 1.83 9.71
CA THR A 266 9.82 1.35 8.77
C THR A 266 11.20 1.51 9.42
N PRO A 267 12.18 0.65 9.12
CA PRO A 267 13.55 0.91 9.50
C PRO A 267 14.01 2.27 8.95
N LEU A 268 14.75 3.04 9.74
CA LEU A 268 15.27 4.33 9.29
C LEU A 268 16.31 4.14 8.20
N ASN A 269 17.20 3.18 8.39
CA ASN A 269 18.27 2.85 7.47
C ASN A 269 17.88 1.58 6.69
N GLN A 270 17.72 1.70 5.40
CA GLN A 270 17.47 0.61 4.49
C GLN A 270 18.71 0.34 3.64
N VAL A 271 18.96 -0.92 3.36
CA VAL A 271 20.12 -1.42 2.68
C VAL A 271 20.29 -0.87 1.27
N GLY A 272 19.25 -0.88 0.51
CA GLY A 272 19.28 -0.42 -0.87
C GLY A 272 18.86 1.03 -1.06
N GLY A 273 18.71 1.81 0.03
CA GLY A 273 18.21 3.17 0.02
C GLY A 273 16.78 3.27 0.54
N SER A 274 15.88 3.99 -0.11
CA SER A 274 14.56 4.34 0.44
C SER A 274 13.42 3.35 0.12
N SER A 275 13.67 2.18 -0.46
CA SER A 275 12.60 1.24 -0.83
C SER A 275 12.87 -0.19 -0.37
N ALA A 276 11.82 -0.88 0.08
CA ALA A 276 11.89 -2.29 0.47
C ALA A 276 12.25 -3.23 -0.71
N GLU A 277 11.98 -2.83 -1.95
CA GLU A 277 12.42 -3.55 -3.14
C GLU A 277 13.94 -3.62 -3.24
N LYS A 278 14.60 -2.54 -2.88
CA LYS A 278 16.07 -2.50 -2.89
C LYS A 278 16.65 -3.39 -1.81
N ASP A 279 16.03 -3.46 -0.63
CA ASP A 279 16.45 -4.38 0.42
C ASP A 279 16.30 -5.83 -0.04
N TYR A 280 15.15 -6.19 -0.63
CA TYR A 280 14.92 -7.50 -1.20
C TYR A 280 15.95 -7.86 -2.27
N ASN A 281 16.13 -6.99 -3.27
CA ASN A 281 17.08 -7.21 -4.37
C ASN A 281 18.52 -7.32 -3.88
N THR A 282 18.89 -6.55 -2.87
CA THR A 282 20.24 -6.58 -2.33
C THR A 282 20.52 -7.87 -1.55
N LEU A 283 19.55 -8.34 -0.77
CA LEU A 283 19.68 -9.62 -0.07
C LEU A 283 19.62 -10.80 -1.05
N LEU A 284 18.77 -10.73 -2.08
CA LEU A 284 18.70 -11.73 -3.14
C LEU A 284 20.01 -11.88 -3.90
N THR A 285 20.67 -10.76 -4.22
CA THR A 285 21.92 -10.74 -4.99
C THR A 285 23.17 -10.86 -4.11
N HIS A 286 23.01 -11.04 -2.80
CA HIS A 286 24.13 -11.25 -1.90
C HIS A 286 24.91 -12.51 -2.26
N PRO A 287 26.25 -12.41 -2.47
CA PRO A 287 27.03 -13.57 -2.85
C PRO A 287 27.08 -14.64 -1.74
N TYR A 288 26.73 -15.86 -2.06
CA TYR A 288 26.61 -16.97 -1.10
C TYR A 288 27.91 -17.40 -0.42
N TYR A 289 29.07 -16.89 -0.85
CA TYR A 289 30.36 -17.13 -0.19
C TYR A 289 30.70 -16.10 0.89
N ILE A 290 29.91 -15.04 1.04
CA ILE A 290 30.16 -13.97 2.00
C ILE A 290 29.32 -14.20 3.26
N PRO A 291 29.96 -14.43 4.41
CA PRO A 291 29.25 -14.59 5.66
C PRO A 291 28.74 -13.23 6.16
N GLU A 292 27.67 -13.24 6.91
CA GLU A 292 27.14 -12.06 7.59
C GLU A 292 28.02 -11.63 8.76
N TYR A 293 28.66 -12.57 9.43
CA TYR A 293 29.56 -12.36 10.55
C TYR A 293 30.81 -13.21 10.42
N VAL A 294 31.94 -12.69 10.92
CA VAL A 294 33.17 -13.43 11.15
C VAL A 294 33.48 -13.36 12.65
N GLY A 295 33.24 -14.46 13.36
CA GLY A 295 33.23 -14.44 14.81
C GLY A 295 32.15 -13.51 15.35
N GLU A 296 32.52 -12.53 16.16
CA GLU A 296 31.62 -11.51 16.71
C GLU A 296 31.49 -10.27 15.81
N TYR A 297 32.26 -10.19 14.74
CA TYR A 297 32.34 -9.01 13.89
C TYR A 297 31.37 -9.10 12.72
N ALA A 298 30.51 -8.07 12.60
CA ALA A 298 29.60 -7.96 11.46
C ALA A 298 30.36 -7.63 10.16
N VAL A 299 30.07 -8.36 9.11
CA VAL A 299 30.63 -8.07 7.79
C VAL A 299 29.76 -7.00 7.14
N ALA A 300 30.29 -5.77 7.07
CA ALA A 300 29.55 -4.62 6.55
C ALA A 300 30.13 -4.05 5.26
N ALA A 301 31.42 -4.25 5.02
CA ALA A 301 32.08 -3.79 3.81
C ALA A 301 33.18 -4.76 3.43
N TYR A 302 33.30 -5.05 2.16
CA TYR A 302 34.45 -5.77 1.64
C TYR A 302 34.76 -5.31 0.21
N GLY A 303 35.96 -5.56 -0.20
CA GLY A 303 36.47 -5.17 -1.50
C GLY A 303 37.24 -3.86 -1.48
N PRO A 304 38.06 -3.63 -2.52
CA PRO A 304 38.80 -2.41 -2.65
C PRO A 304 37.84 -1.21 -2.73
N THR A 305 38.26 -0.11 -2.17
CA THR A 305 37.55 1.18 -2.11
C THR A 305 37.20 1.79 -3.50
N ASN A 306 37.25 1.02 -4.54
CA ASN A 306 36.98 1.46 -5.90
C ASN A 306 35.48 1.49 -6.16
N SER A 307 34.98 2.67 -6.44
CA SER A 307 33.62 3.15 -6.45
C SER A 307 32.59 2.36 -7.29
N SER A 308 32.99 1.47 -8.16
CA SER A 308 32.06 0.73 -9.04
C SER A 308 31.59 -0.63 -8.50
N VAL A 309 32.24 -1.16 -7.47
CA VAL A 309 31.89 -2.45 -6.85
C VAL A 309 31.36 -2.27 -5.42
N SER A 310 31.46 -1.09 -4.88
CA SER A 310 31.24 -0.80 -3.46
C SER A 310 29.75 -0.76 -3.03
N ASN A 311 28.81 -0.77 -3.97
CA ASN A 311 27.41 -0.56 -3.64
C ASN A 311 26.66 -1.75 -3.03
N ILE A 312 27.26 -2.95 -3.05
CA ILE A 312 26.57 -4.14 -2.58
C ILE A 312 26.82 -4.43 -1.10
N GLN A 313 27.86 -3.82 -0.48
CA GLN A 313 28.40 -4.38 0.74
C GLN A 313 28.74 -3.38 1.85
N ASN A 314 28.27 -2.16 1.76
CA ASN A 314 28.47 -1.17 2.81
C ASN A 314 27.47 -1.29 3.96
N TYR A 315 26.89 -2.48 4.16
CA TYR A 315 25.89 -2.66 5.20
C TYR A 315 25.87 -4.12 5.71
N ASN A 316 25.40 -4.23 6.92
CA ASN A 316 25.00 -5.51 7.49
C ASN A 316 23.50 -5.40 7.84
N PHE A 317 22.65 -6.24 7.22
CA PHE A 317 21.21 -6.14 7.35
C PHE A 317 20.76 -6.32 8.81
N ASN A 318 21.33 -7.29 9.52
CA ASN A 318 21.00 -7.54 10.91
C ASN A 318 21.33 -6.35 11.82
N VAL A 319 22.49 -5.74 11.62
CA VAL A 319 22.87 -4.53 12.38
C VAL A 319 21.92 -3.38 12.10
N LEU A 320 21.55 -3.15 10.84
CA LEU A 320 20.58 -2.11 10.47
C LEU A 320 19.20 -2.34 11.07
N GLN A 321 18.74 -3.58 11.11
CA GLN A 321 17.43 -3.91 11.69
C GLN A 321 17.44 -3.85 13.23
N ASN A 322 18.57 -4.08 13.87
CA ASN A 322 18.68 -4.17 15.32
C ASN A 322 19.24 -2.91 16.00
N ASN A 323 19.64 -1.88 15.24
CA ASN A 323 20.15 -0.62 15.82
C ASN A 323 19.07 0.19 16.57
N GLY A 324 17.80 -0.23 16.48
CA GLY A 324 16.70 0.44 17.18
C GLY A 324 16.11 1.66 16.49
N ASP A 325 16.72 2.13 15.41
CA ASP A 325 16.24 3.28 14.66
C ASP A 325 15.03 2.91 13.77
N TYR A 326 14.00 3.74 13.82
CA TYR A 326 12.83 3.58 12.96
C TYR A 326 12.25 4.93 12.55
N LYS A 327 11.58 4.93 11.41
CA LYS A 327 10.73 6.02 10.93
C LYS A 327 9.29 5.62 11.15
N ARG A 328 8.54 6.46 11.85
CA ARG A 328 7.10 6.29 12.04
C ARG A 328 6.35 7.33 11.26
N ASN A 329 5.53 6.89 10.33
CA ASN A 329 4.56 7.73 9.66
C ASN A 329 3.19 7.49 10.29
N MET A 330 2.53 8.58 10.69
CA MET A 330 1.17 8.55 11.19
C MET A 330 0.30 9.38 10.25
N THR A 331 -0.85 8.83 9.88
CA THR A 331 -1.87 9.51 9.09
C THR A 331 -3.15 9.55 9.89
N SER A 332 -3.83 10.69 9.91
CA SER A 332 -5.11 10.84 10.56
C SER A 332 -6.03 11.65 9.65
N ASN A 333 -7.14 11.06 9.27
CA ASN A 333 -8.12 11.71 8.43
C ASN A 333 -9.48 11.71 9.17
N MET A 334 -10.20 12.83 9.13
CA MET A 334 -11.53 12.95 9.69
C MET A 334 -12.41 13.75 8.75
N ASN A 335 -13.55 13.19 8.39
CA ASN A 335 -14.56 13.83 7.54
C ASN A 335 -15.88 13.94 8.30
N ILE A 336 -16.47 15.13 8.28
CA ILE A 336 -17.79 15.39 8.82
C ILE A 336 -18.66 15.92 7.68
N ASN A 337 -19.73 15.20 7.38
CA ASN A 337 -20.70 15.59 6.36
C ASN A 337 -22.04 15.85 7.04
N ALA A 338 -22.64 17.01 6.79
CA ALA A 338 -23.98 17.34 7.25
C ALA A 338 -24.81 17.86 6.08
N GLY A 339 -26.01 17.37 5.94
CA GLY A 339 -26.90 17.76 4.88
C GLY A 339 -28.30 18.05 5.41
N LEU A 340 -28.96 19.07 4.84
CA LEU A 340 -30.36 19.41 5.05
C LEU A 340 -31.03 19.47 3.69
N GLU A 341 -32.03 18.61 3.48
CA GLU A 341 -32.90 18.62 2.31
C GLU A 341 -34.25 19.19 2.69
N TYR A 342 -34.67 20.23 1.99
CA TYR A 342 -36.01 20.80 2.13
C TYR A 342 -36.78 20.65 0.81
N ASP A 343 -37.97 20.04 0.86
CA ASP A 343 -38.84 19.84 -0.27
C ASP A 343 -40.00 20.86 -0.22
N PHE A 344 -39.95 21.85 -1.11
CA PHE A 344 -40.98 22.89 -1.21
C PHE A 344 -42.28 22.43 -1.89
N GLY A 345 -42.35 21.11 -2.25
CA GLY A 345 -43.48 20.57 -3.01
C GLY A 345 -43.42 20.85 -4.53
N TRP A 346 -42.66 21.84 -4.96
CA TRP A 346 -42.49 22.26 -6.35
C TRP A 346 -41.00 22.19 -6.77
N ASN A 347 -40.10 22.48 -5.82
CA ASN A 347 -38.64 22.38 -6.03
C ASN A 347 -37.98 21.84 -4.77
N LYS A 348 -36.91 21.03 -4.95
CA LYS A 348 -36.06 20.58 -3.85
C LYS A 348 -34.88 21.51 -3.69
N CYS A 349 -34.61 21.96 -2.48
CA CYS A 349 -33.40 22.67 -2.12
C CYS A 349 -32.57 21.82 -1.18
N CYS A 350 -31.32 21.59 -1.55
CA CYS A 350 -30.36 20.88 -0.73
C CYS A 350 -29.27 21.83 -0.26
N LEU A 351 -29.09 21.93 1.05
CA LEU A 351 -27.93 22.56 1.66
C LEU A 351 -26.99 21.45 2.13
N LEU A 352 -25.81 21.40 1.56
CA LEU A 352 -24.75 20.44 1.94
C LEU A 352 -23.63 21.25 2.60
N TYR A 353 -23.31 20.91 3.83
CA TYR A 353 -22.13 21.42 4.53
C TYR A 353 -21.15 20.26 4.77
N THR A 354 -19.90 20.46 4.39
CA THR A 354 -18.83 19.50 4.62
C THR A 354 -17.67 20.21 5.28
N SER A 355 -17.07 19.57 6.27
CA SER A 355 -15.83 20.01 6.89
C SER A 355 -14.83 18.85 6.80
N ASP A 356 -13.68 19.15 6.28
CA ASP A 356 -12.52 18.23 6.21
C ASP A 356 -11.45 18.79 7.14
N ALA A 357 -11.02 17.99 8.09
CA ALA A 357 -9.91 18.30 8.98
C ALA A 357 -8.84 17.23 8.77
N ALA A 358 -7.81 17.59 8.04
CA ALA A 358 -6.56 16.83 8.00
C ALA A 358 -5.61 17.47 9.00
N ASP A 359 -5.25 16.75 10.05
CA ASP A 359 -4.19 17.16 10.97
C ASP A 359 -2.83 16.70 10.41
N GLU A 360 -1.86 17.63 10.47
CA GLU A 360 -0.46 17.44 10.09
C GLU A 360 0.28 16.43 10.99
#